data_8c02a9f9403bb75ea0b2f9216bc9720b
#
_entry.id   8c02a9f9403bb75ea0b2f9216bc9720b
#
_cell.length_a   1.000
_cell.length_b   1.000
_cell.length_c   1.000
_cell.angle_alpha   90.00
_cell.angle_beta   90.00
_cell.angle_gamma   90.00
#
_symmetry.space_group_name_H-M   'P 1'
#
loop_
_entity.id
_entity.type
_entity.pdbx_description
1 polymer ?
#
loop_
_entity_poly.entity_id
_entity_poly.type
_entity_poly.pdbx_seq_one_letter_code
_entity_poly.pdbx_strand_id
1 'polypeptide(L)'
;MKLLLLGGNEHSIELLEWLKSIGEEVIYIEEKVNLELVKKLSPDFIISYNYKHIIPKEVVKAYYPRIINLHISLLPYNRGAYPNVWSFLEDTPKGVTIHLVDEGVDTGVILVQKEVFIDEEKETLRSSYLKLHREIQELFKENWESIKTLKIKPIKQHGGGRSTTSESIPSLNLLSEKKDGIRPSENLRRNIELGDVLLKNFVNLNEEEIEMVRMWRNHPEVRRWMYTDHKISKEEHLSFIETLRHDKRNFYYLVYKVDKAVGVLSLTRVDFRNRNAYFGIYGNPEEKIHGAGLILEKSAISLAFDVAQLHTLKLEVIEDNERAINFYKRMGFEEEGRLREFVFKDGRWKDVIVMGMIKKGSVPEQPL
;
A
#
# COMPACT_ATOMS: atom_id res chain seq x y z
N MET A 1 0.22 34.47 22.84
CA MET A 1 1.21 34.47 21.74
C MET A 1 0.46 34.54 20.43
N LYS A 2 1.03 35.20 19.42
CA LYS A 2 0.40 35.28 18.10
C LYS A 2 0.90 34.14 17.22
N LEU A 3 0.01 33.22 16.85
CA LEU A 3 0.35 32.00 16.11
C LEU A 3 -0.15 32.08 14.67
N LEU A 4 0.63 31.51 13.75
CA LEU A 4 0.18 31.21 12.40
C LEU A 4 0.02 29.70 12.28
N LEU A 5 -1.22 29.24 12.15
CA LEU A 5 -1.54 27.83 11.88
C LEU A 5 -1.78 27.64 10.38
N LEU A 6 -0.92 26.88 9.75
CA LEU A 6 -1.03 26.45 8.37
C LEU A 6 -1.71 25.07 8.35
N GLY A 7 -2.88 24.98 7.75
CA GLY A 7 -3.70 23.77 7.78
C GLY A 7 -4.39 23.48 6.46
N GLY A 8 -5.37 22.58 6.46
CA GLY A 8 -6.10 22.24 5.23
C GLY A 8 -7.15 21.13 5.38
N ASN A 9 -7.50 20.75 6.63
CA ASN A 9 -8.56 19.75 6.87
C ASN A 9 -9.20 19.93 8.26
N GLU A 10 -10.20 19.09 8.57
CA GLU A 10 -10.95 19.09 9.83
C GLU A 10 -10.05 18.98 11.08
N HIS A 11 -8.98 18.18 11.05
CA HIS A 11 -8.08 18.01 12.20
C HIS A 11 -7.27 19.27 12.50
N SER A 12 -6.95 20.06 11.49
CA SER A 12 -6.29 21.35 11.70
C SER A 12 -7.27 22.39 12.28
N ILE A 13 -8.57 22.29 11.99
CA ILE A 13 -9.61 23.11 12.61
C ILE A 13 -9.80 22.74 14.09
N GLU A 14 -9.80 21.44 14.42
CA GLU A 14 -9.86 20.98 15.82
C GLU A 14 -8.68 21.55 16.64
N LEU A 15 -7.49 21.57 16.06
CA LEU A 15 -6.31 22.16 16.70
C LEU A 15 -6.44 23.68 16.86
N LEU A 16 -6.97 24.38 15.85
CA LEU A 16 -7.27 25.82 15.89
C LEU A 16 -8.18 26.16 17.07
N GLU A 17 -9.28 25.43 17.22
CA GLU A 17 -10.25 25.68 18.28
C GLU A 17 -9.64 25.44 19.67
N TRP A 18 -8.82 24.39 19.81
CA TRP A 18 -8.10 24.15 21.06
C TRP A 18 -7.11 25.28 21.39
N LEU A 19 -6.29 25.73 20.43
CA LEU A 19 -5.34 26.82 20.63
C LEU A 19 -6.04 28.11 21.07
N LYS A 20 -7.16 28.46 20.45
CA LYS A 20 -8.00 29.59 20.86
C LYS A 20 -8.54 29.42 22.27
N SER A 21 -8.99 28.21 22.64
CA SER A 21 -9.55 27.92 23.96
C SER A 21 -8.59 28.13 25.11
N ILE A 22 -7.28 27.98 24.85
CA ILE A 22 -6.20 28.23 25.84
C ILE A 22 -5.68 29.67 25.80
N GLY A 23 -6.31 30.57 25.04
CA GLY A 23 -6.01 31.99 25.00
C GLY A 23 -4.91 32.41 24.03
N GLU A 24 -4.54 31.55 23.06
CA GLU A 24 -3.60 31.94 22.01
C GLU A 24 -4.32 32.75 20.91
N GLU A 25 -3.68 33.76 20.36
CA GLU A 25 -4.15 34.50 19.19
C GLU A 25 -3.74 33.73 17.93
N VAL A 26 -4.68 33.16 17.20
CA VAL A 26 -4.36 32.27 16.07
C VAL A 26 -4.90 32.81 14.75
N ILE A 27 -4.00 32.96 13.80
CA ILE A 27 -4.33 33.20 12.38
C ILE A 27 -4.27 31.85 11.68
N TYR A 28 -5.35 31.46 10.97
CA TYR A 28 -5.41 30.20 10.24
C TYR A 28 -5.38 30.45 8.73
N ILE A 29 -4.51 29.73 8.01
CA ILE A 29 -4.34 29.86 6.55
C ILE A 29 -4.28 28.47 5.90
N GLU A 30 -5.08 28.30 4.86
CA GLU A 30 -5.08 27.10 4.00
C GLU A 30 -4.38 27.36 2.66
N GLU A 31 -4.31 28.63 2.24
CA GLU A 31 -3.73 29.05 0.98
C GLU A 31 -2.20 29.07 1.08
N LYS A 32 -1.59 29.16 -0.11
CA LYS A 32 -0.14 29.21 -0.23
C LYS A 32 0.41 30.52 0.38
N VAL A 33 1.34 30.41 1.33
CA VAL A 33 2.02 31.55 1.96
C VAL A 33 3.30 31.94 1.23
N ASN A 34 3.69 33.21 1.39
CA ASN A 34 5.00 33.73 1.02
C ASN A 34 5.59 34.56 2.18
N LEU A 35 6.86 34.95 2.07
CA LEU A 35 7.56 35.68 3.14
C LEU A 35 6.93 37.02 3.42
N GLU A 36 6.46 37.75 2.41
CA GLU A 36 5.83 39.05 2.55
C GLU A 36 4.56 38.98 3.40
N LEU A 37 3.67 38.04 3.06
CA LEU A 37 2.46 37.79 3.82
C LEU A 37 2.77 37.44 5.28
N VAL A 38 3.70 36.49 5.50
CA VAL A 38 4.02 36.02 6.85
C VAL A 38 4.66 37.17 7.67
N LYS A 39 5.53 37.99 7.10
CA LYS A 39 6.08 39.19 7.75
C LYS A 39 4.99 40.21 8.08
N LYS A 40 4.02 40.43 7.19
CA LYS A 40 2.88 41.32 7.45
C LYS A 40 2.04 40.85 8.62
N LEU A 41 1.83 39.55 8.73
CA LEU A 41 1.08 38.90 9.82
C LEU A 41 1.88 38.94 11.13
N SER A 42 3.21 38.96 11.07
CA SER A 42 4.13 38.98 12.21
C SER A 42 3.79 37.98 13.32
N PRO A 43 3.66 36.68 13.02
CA PRO A 43 3.41 35.67 14.05
C PRO A 43 4.68 35.47 14.91
N ASP A 44 4.47 35.12 16.19
CA ASP A 44 5.55 34.72 17.10
C ASP A 44 6.00 33.28 16.83
N PHE A 45 5.10 32.44 16.31
CA PHE A 45 5.34 31.02 16.08
C PHE A 45 4.48 30.50 14.89
N ILE A 46 4.99 29.54 14.11
CA ILE A 46 4.30 28.93 12.99
C ILE A 46 4.11 27.44 13.27
N ILE A 47 2.90 26.95 13.08
CA ILE A 47 2.53 25.55 13.21
C ILE A 47 2.00 25.09 11.85
N SER A 48 2.60 24.04 11.28
CA SER A 48 2.10 23.34 10.10
C SER A 48 1.41 22.05 10.53
N TYR A 49 0.17 21.83 10.08
CA TYR A 49 -0.55 20.61 10.36
C TYR A 49 -1.52 20.28 9.22
N ASN A 50 -1.24 19.23 8.46
CA ASN A 50 -1.97 18.87 7.24
C ASN A 50 -1.99 20.00 6.18
N TYR A 51 -0.94 20.79 6.12
CA TYR A 51 -0.81 21.84 5.13
C TYR A 51 -0.34 21.26 3.80
N LYS A 52 -1.13 21.47 2.75
CA LYS A 52 -0.94 20.87 1.42
C LYS A 52 0.16 21.50 0.57
N HIS A 53 0.70 22.66 0.99
CA HIS A 53 1.70 23.40 0.23
C HIS A 53 3.07 23.30 0.89
N ILE A 54 4.12 23.36 0.07
CA ILE A 54 5.50 23.46 0.57
C ILE A 54 5.69 24.87 1.14
N ILE A 55 6.20 24.97 2.36
CA ILE A 55 6.53 26.25 2.98
C ILE A 55 7.82 26.80 2.34
N PRO A 56 7.81 28.04 1.81
CA PRO A 56 8.99 28.61 1.16
C PRO A 56 10.21 28.65 2.08
N LYS A 57 11.40 28.35 1.53
CA LYS A 57 12.66 28.29 2.29
C LYS A 57 12.99 29.60 3.02
N GLU A 58 12.64 30.72 2.43
CA GLU A 58 12.81 32.04 3.04
C GLU A 58 11.92 32.26 4.27
N VAL A 59 10.73 31.66 4.31
CA VAL A 59 9.87 31.63 5.50
C VAL A 59 10.50 30.77 6.58
N VAL A 60 10.94 29.56 6.20
CA VAL A 60 11.61 28.62 7.11
C VAL A 60 12.82 29.29 7.77
N LYS A 61 13.70 29.90 6.98
CA LYS A 61 14.90 30.62 7.49
C LYS A 61 14.56 31.75 8.41
N ALA A 62 13.51 32.51 8.14
CA ALA A 62 13.12 33.67 8.94
C ALA A 62 12.52 33.27 10.29
N TYR A 63 11.90 32.12 10.42
CA TYR A 63 11.17 31.68 11.62
C TYR A 63 11.83 30.53 12.39
N TYR A 64 12.87 29.91 11.85
CA TYR A 64 13.61 28.86 12.57
C TYR A 64 14.23 29.42 13.88
N PRO A 65 14.09 28.72 15.02
CA PRO A 65 13.47 27.44 15.29
C PRO A 65 12.00 27.53 15.77
N ARG A 66 11.25 28.55 15.40
CA ARG A 66 9.86 28.78 15.79
C ARG A 66 8.86 28.38 14.68
N ILE A 67 9.19 27.33 14.00
CA ILE A 67 8.36 26.74 12.96
C ILE A 67 8.41 25.22 13.06
N ILE A 68 7.25 24.60 13.27
CA ILE A 68 7.12 23.15 13.47
C ILE A 68 6.12 22.55 12.50
N ASN A 69 6.23 21.23 12.31
CA ASN A 69 5.22 20.41 11.63
C ASN A 69 4.76 19.27 12.52
N LEU A 70 3.44 19.02 12.50
CA LEU A 70 2.81 17.86 13.13
C LEU A 70 2.63 16.78 12.05
N HIS A 71 3.41 15.70 12.15
CA HIS A 71 3.49 14.66 11.15
C HIS A 71 3.00 13.31 11.68
N ILE A 72 2.06 12.68 10.98
CA ILE A 72 1.45 11.42 11.41
C ILE A 72 2.24 10.20 10.93
N SER A 73 3.55 10.22 11.16
CA SER A 73 4.43 9.05 11.07
C SER A 73 5.51 9.08 12.15
N LEU A 74 6.15 7.93 12.37
CA LEU A 74 7.30 7.80 13.24
C LEU A 74 8.58 8.12 12.42
N LEU A 75 8.95 9.41 12.35
CA LEU A 75 10.15 9.80 11.59
C LEU A 75 11.41 9.08 12.10
N PRO A 76 12.32 8.64 11.21
CA PRO A 76 12.47 9.05 9.80
C PRO A 76 11.64 8.28 8.78
N TYR A 77 10.74 7.38 9.20
CA TYR A 77 9.90 6.61 8.28
C TYR A 77 8.80 7.47 7.68
N ASN A 78 8.44 7.18 6.42
CA ASN A 78 7.29 7.74 5.70
C ASN A 78 7.21 9.27 5.73
N ARG A 79 8.32 9.95 5.38
CA ARG A 79 8.35 11.39 5.14
C ARG A 79 7.47 11.77 3.95
N GLY A 80 6.88 12.96 3.96
CA GLY A 80 6.11 13.51 2.85
C GLY A 80 4.63 13.19 2.91
N ALA A 81 4.00 12.97 1.75
CA ALA A 81 2.56 12.82 1.62
C ALA A 81 2.07 11.42 2.00
N TYR A 82 0.88 11.36 2.59
CA TYR A 82 0.15 10.12 2.94
C TYR A 82 0.93 9.13 3.82
N PRO A 83 1.59 9.59 4.88
CA PRO A 83 2.47 8.76 5.72
C PRO A 83 1.76 7.54 6.33
N ASN A 84 0.48 7.66 6.69
CA ASN A 84 -0.32 6.54 7.18
C ASN A 84 -0.43 5.41 6.15
N VAL A 85 -0.71 5.73 4.88
CA VAL A 85 -0.81 4.74 3.80
C VAL A 85 0.52 4.04 3.59
N TRP A 86 1.59 4.81 3.50
CA TRP A 86 2.94 4.29 3.29
C TRP A 86 3.43 3.41 4.45
N SER A 87 3.04 3.72 5.68
CA SER A 87 3.42 2.90 6.84
C SER A 87 2.84 1.49 6.78
N PHE A 88 1.68 1.28 6.14
CA PHE A 88 1.12 -0.04 5.88
C PHE A 88 1.73 -0.71 4.64
N LEU A 89 2.02 0.06 3.59
CA LEU A 89 2.63 -0.48 2.37
C LEU A 89 4.06 -0.93 2.58
N GLU A 90 4.82 -0.22 3.41
CA GLU A 90 6.23 -0.49 3.68
C GLU A 90 6.47 -1.27 4.97
N ASP A 91 5.40 -1.64 5.68
CA ASP A 91 5.45 -2.35 6.98
C ASP A 91 6.40 -1.67 7.98
N THR A 92 6.34 -0.33 8.05
CA THR A 92 7.17 0.47 8.95
C THR A 92 6.47 0.70 10.28
N PRO A 93 7.23 0.98 11.36
CA PRO A 93 6.66 1.41 12.64
C PRO A 93 5.70 2.58 12.47
N LYS A 94 4.56 2.53 13.15
CA LYS A 94 3.54 3.56 13.13
C LYS A 94 3.72 4.48 14.32
N GLY A 95 3.50 5.77 14.11
CA GLY A 95 3.62 6.73 15.18
C GLY A 95 3.35 8.14 14.72
N VAL A 96 3.68 9.09 15.57
CA VAL A 96 3.47 10.50 15.34
C VAL A 96 4.69 11.30 15.78
N THR A 97 5.00 12.37 15.06
CA THR A 97 6.22 13.17 15.29
C THR A 97 5.93 14.66 15.18
N ILE A 98 6.40 15.43 16.16
CA ILE A 98 6.49 16.89 16.09
C ILE A 98 7.96 17.23 15.84
N HIS A 99 8.22 17.92 14.73
CA HIS A 99 9.58 18.26 14.34
C HIS A 99 9.70 19.73 13.90
N LEU A 100 10.90 20.29 13.95
CA LEU A 100 11.19 21.58 13.34
C LEU A 100 11.10 21.46 11.82
N VAL A 101 10.59 22.47 11.16
CA VAL A 101 10.61 22.53 9.69
C VAL A 101 11.99 23.05 9.26
N ASP A 102 12.61 22.32 8.32
CA ASP A 102 13.83 22.72 7.62
C ASP A 102 13.58 22.86 6.10
N GLU A 103 14.64 22.93 5.29
CA GLU A 103 14.52 23.10 3.84
C GLU A 103 14.11 21.83 3.10
N GLY A 104 14.14 20.65 3.76
CA GLY A 104 13.72 19.38 3.23
C GLY A 104 12.27 19.04 3.54
N VAL A 105 11.78 17.91 3.02
CA VAL A 105 10.44 17.41 3.33
C VAL A 105 10.53 16.49 4.54
N ASP A 106 9.99 16.94 5.68
CA ASP A 106 9.96 16.23 6.97
C ASP A 106 11.34 15.73 7.46
N THR A 107 12.40 16.44 7.10
CA THR A 107 13.79 16.10 7.46
C THR A 107 14.29 16.82 8.71
N GLY A 108 13.55 17.76 9.23
CA GLY A 108 13.91 18.56 10.39
C GLY A 108 14.10 17.74 11.66
N VAL A 109 14.82 18.33 12.63
CA VAL A 109 15.09 17.66 13.92
C VAL A 109 13.82 17.43 14.71
N ILE A 110 13.71 16.27 15.34
CA ILE A 110 12.56 15.83 16.12
C ILE A 110 12.55 16.58 17.47
N LEU A 111 11.40 17.12 17.82
CA LEU A 111 11.14 17.67 19.15
C LEU A 111 10.53 16.61 20.07
N VAL A 112 9.41 16.03 19.64
CA VAL A 112 8.71 14.98 20.38
C VAL A 112 8.19 13.92 19.41
N GLN A 113 8.21 12.68 19.85
CA GLN A 113 7.80 11.55 19.01
C GLN A 113 7.14 10.48 19.89
N LYS A 114 6.13 9.82 19.37
CA LYS A 114 5.41 8.72 20.04
C LYS A 114 5.14 7.59 19.06
N GLU A 115 5.57 6.40 19.39
CA GLU A 115 5.14 5.20 18.68
C GLU A 115 3.68 4.90 19.02
N VAL A 116 2.90 4.50 18.02
CA VAL A 116 1.48 4.20 18.17
C VAL A 116 1.23 2.78 17.70
N PHE A 117 0.82 1.94 18.63
CA PHE A 117 0.42 0.58 18.28
C PHE A 117 -0.85 0.61 17.44
N ILE A 118 -0.78 0.04 16.24
CA ILE A 118 -1.90 -0.18 15.32
C ILE A 118 -2.06 -1.69 15.15
N ASP A 119 -3.18 -2.22 15.61
CA ASP A 119 -3.56 -3.61 15.37
C ASP A 119 -4.01 -3.74 13.91
N GLU A 120 -3.10 -4.12 13.03
CA GLU A 120 -3.36 -4.21 11.58
C GLU A 120 -4.42 -5.26 11.20
N GLU A 121 -4.80 -6.14 12.12
CA GLU A 121 -5.89 -7.10 11.89
C GLU A 121 -7.27 -6.49 12.14
N LYS A 122 -7.35 -5.45 12.99
CA LYS A 122 -8.62 -4.82 13.40
C LYS A 122 -8.78 -3.42 12.83
N GLU A 123 -7.68 -2.73 12.57
CA GLU A 123 -7.70 -1.34 12.11
C GLU A 123 -7.77 -1.24 10.59
N THR A 124 -8.49 -0.25 10.09
CA THR A 124 -8.51 0.16 8.69
C THR A 124 -7.56 1.33 8.46
N LEU A 125 -7.25 1.68 7.20
CA LEU A 125 -6.52 2.90 6.89
C LEU A 125 -7.21 4.15 7.44
N ARG A 126 -8.55 4.15 7.51
CA ARG A 126 -9.32 5.26 8.07
C ARG A 126 -9.23 5.29 9.59
N SER A 127 -9.46 4.18 10.27
CA SER A 127 -9.42 4.15 11.75
C SER A 127 -8.02 4.43 12.27
N SER A 128 -6.98 3.88 11.62
CA SER A 128 -5.58 4.19 11.94
C SER A 128 -5.23 5.67 11.68
N TYR A 129 -5.72 6.24 10.58
CA TYR A 129 -5.58 7.67 10.28
C TYR A 129 -6.18 8.54 11.38
N LEU A 130 -7.42 8.28 11.77
CA LEU A 130 -8.10 9.01 12.86
C LEU A 130 -7.38 8.83 14.19
N LYS A 131 -6.88 7.63 14.48
CA LYS A 131 -6.10 7.34 15.69
C LYS A 131 -4.79 8.13 15.71
N LEU A 132 -4.03 8.14 14.61
CA LEU A 132 -2.80 8.91 14.51
C LEU A 132 -3.04 10.42 14.66
N HIS A 133 -4.14 10.95 14.11
CA HIS A 133 -4.51 12.35 14.28
C HIS A 133 -4.88 12.69 15.71
N ARG A 134 -5.57 11.83 16.43
CA ARG A 134 -5.81 11.99 17.85
C ARG A 134 -4.51 11.99 18.66
N GLU A 135 -3.66 11.01 18.42
CA GLU A 135 -2.39 10.85 19.12
C GLU A 135 -1.44 12.03 18.89
N ILE A 136 -1.35 12.58 17.67
CA ILE A 136 -0.50 13.74 17.40
C ILE A 136 -1.02 15.01 18.06
N GLN A 137 -2.35 15.19 18.11
CA GLN A 137 -2.94 16.32 18.79
C GLN A 137 -2.74 16.24 20.31
N GLU A 138 -2.93 15.06 20.92
CA GLU A 138 -2.67 14.84 22.34
C GLU A 138 -1.19 15.10 22.66
N LEU A 139 -0.28 14.53 21.88
CA LEU A 139 1.16 14.75 22.03
C LEU A 139 1.54 16.25 21.94
N PHE A 140 0.91 16.97 21.01
CA PHE A 140 1.10 18.41 20.87
C PHE A 140 0.60 19.18 22.09
N LYS A 141 -0.63 18.90 22.54
CA LYS A 141 -1.27 19.56 23.69
C LYS A 141 -0.45 19.39 24.96
N GLU A 142 0.02 18.18 25.21
CA GLU A 142 0.88 17.87 26.38
C GLU A 142 2.21 18.60 26.37
N ASN A 143 2.76 18.87 25.19
CA ASN A 143 4.10 19.45 25.04
C ASN A 143 4.12 20.92 24.61
N TRP A 144 2.94 21.55 24.36
CA TRP A 144 2.87 22.89 23.78
C TRP A 144 3.65 23.95 24.57
N GLU A 145 3.51 23.96 25.91
CA GLU A 145 4.25 24.91 26.76
C GLU A 145 5.77 24.79 26.62
N SER A 146 6.26 23.57 26.48
CA SER A 146 7.70 23.32 26.32
C SER A 146 8.18 23.62 24.89
N ILE A 147 7.33 23.38 23.88
CA ILE A 147 7.60 23.67 22.48
C ILE A 147 7.68 25.18 22.26
N LYS A 148 6.66 25.94 22.66
CA LYS A 148 6.59 27.40 22.44
C LYS A 148 7.67 28.17 23.16
N THR A 149 8.19 27.64 24.27
CA THR A 149 9.27 28.21 25.04
C THR A 149 10.65 27.67 24.65
N LEU A 150 10.75 26.85 23.61
CA LEU A 150 11.96 26.23 23.09
C LEU A 150 12.78 25.47 24.16
N LYS A 151 12.12 24.85 25.13
CA LYS A 151 12.76 24.09 26.22
C LYS A 151 13.08 22.66 25.85
N ILE A 152 12.51 22.13 24.72
CA ILE A 152 12.76 20.77 24.28
C ILE A 152 14.10 20.69 23.56
N LYS A 153 14.94 19.74 23.95
CA LYS A 153 16.20 19.46 23.28
C LYS A 153 15.93 18.66 21.99
N PRO A 154 16.21 19.24 20.80
CA PRO A 154 15.94 18.55 19.55
C PRO A 154 16.85 17.33 19.34
N ILE A 155 16.32 16.31 18.69
CA ILE A 155 17.04 15.07 18.33
C ILE A 155 17.16 15.01 16.79
N LYS A 156 18.37 14.80 16.29
CA LYS A 156 18.58 14.59 14.85
C LYS A 156 17.95 13.29 14.40
N GLN A 157 17.32 13.31 13.23
CA GLN A 157 16.88 12.08 12.61
C GLN A 157 18.08 11.23 12.16
N HIS A 158 18.07 9.95 12.47
CA HIS A 158 19.08 8.98 12.05
C HIS A 158 18.43 7.90 11.18
N GLY A 159 19.09 7.55 10.08
CA GLY A 159 18.59 6.56 9.11
C GLY A 159 17.84 7.19 7.92
N GLY A 160 17.79 6.46 6.82
CA GLY A 160 17.15 6.87 5.57
C GLY A 160 15.68 6.43 5.54
N GLY A 161 14.76 7.32 5.89
CA GLY A 161 13.36 7.14 5.51
C GLY A 161 13.15 7.66 4.08
N ARG A 162 12.33 6.96 3.29
CA ARG A 162 11.91 7.44 1.96
C ARG A 162 11.06 8.69 2.12
N SER A 163 11.28 9.70 1.29
CA SER A 163 10.38 10.83 1.15
C SER A 163 9.35 10.53 0.06
N THR A 164 8.07 10.67 0.36
CA THR A 164 6.97 10.41 -0.57
C THR A 164 6.31 11.70 -1.03
N THR A 165 5.98 11.81 -2.31
CA THR A 165 5.19 12.91 -2.85
C THR A 165 3.74 12.47 -3.09
N SER A 166 2.83 13.43 -3.27
CA SER A 166 1.44 13.11 -3.63
C SER A 166 1.33 12.37 -4.97
N GLU A 167 2.30 12.57 -5.86
CA GLU A 167 2.40 11.91 -7.16
C GLU A 167 2.94 10.47 -7.05
N SER A 168 3.62 10.14 -5.95
CA SER A 168 4.18 8.80 -5.72
C SER A 168 3.14 7.78 -5.23
N ILE A 169 1.93 8.20 -4.89
CA ILE A 169 0.81 7.30 -4.66
C ILE A 169 0.12 7.05 -6.00
N PRO A 170 0.22 5.83 -6.52
CA PRO A 170 -0.49 5.47 -7.74
C PRO A 170 -2.00 5.56 -7.50
N SER A 171 -2.68 6.39 -8.30
CA SER A 171 -4.15 6.60 -8.32
C SER A 171 -4.82 6.60 -6.94
N LEU A 172 -4.75 7.72 -6.25
CA LEU A 172 -5.56 8.03 -5.05
C LEU A 172 -7.07 7.78 -5.28
N ASN A 173 -7.52 7.75 -6.54
CA ASN A 173 -8.90 7.48 -6.89
C ASN A 173 -9.40 6.13 -6.34
N LEU A 174 -8.55 5.11 -6.26
CA LEU A 174 -8.92 3.83 -5.62
C LEU A 174 -8.98 3.90 -4.08
N LEU A 175 -8.25 4.84 -3.47
CA LEU A 175 -8.26 5.06 -2.01
C LEU A 175 -9.27 6.15 -1.60
N SER A 176 -9.56 7.12 -2.48
CA SER A 176 -10.46 8.25 -2.21
C SER A 176 -11.92 7.97 -2.57
N GLU A 177 -12.22 7.09 -3.53
CA GLU A 177 -13.59 6.74 -3.91
C GLU A 177 -14.28 5.79 -2.92
N LYS A 178 -13.53 5.13 -2.04
CA LYS A 178 -14.10 4.32 -0.95
C LYS A 178 -13.91 5.03 0.38
N LYS A 179 -14.98 5.65 0.87
CA LYS A 179 -15.10 6.30 2.20
C LYS A 179 -14.72 5.42 3.40
N ASP A 180 -14.39 4.15 3.17
CA ASP A 180 -14.02 3.16 4.19
C ASP A 180 -12.57 2.77 3.96
N GLY A 181 -11.64 3.41 4.66
CA GLY A 181 -10.20 3.15 4.55
C GLY A 181 -9.83 1.67 4.74
N ILE A 182 -9.62 0.96 3.63
CA ILE A 182 -9.37 -0.47 3.59
C ILE A 182 -7.86 -0.70 3.46
N ARG A 183 -7.35 -1.69 4.20
CA ARG A 183 -5.96 -2.14 4.06
C ARG A 183 -5.70 -2.66 2.63
N PRO A 184 -4.51 -2.46 2.03
CA PRO A 184 -4.22 -2.99 0.69
C PRO A 184 -4.50 -4.49 0.56
N SER A 185 -4.15 -5.29 1.58
CA SER A 185 -4.47 -6.72 1.64
C SER A 185 -5.96 -7.01 1.75
N GLU A 186 -6.75 -6.14 2.36
CA GLU A 186 -8.22 -6.28 2.44
C GLU A 186 -8.90 -5.97 1.12
N ASN A 187 -8.38 -5.02 0.35
CA ASN A 187 -8.86 -4.79 -1.02
C ASN A 187 -8.71 -6.04 -1.87
N LEU A 188 -7.60 -6.74 -1.75
CA LEU A 188 -7.34 -7.99 -2.45
C LEU A 188 -8.18 -9.17 -1.91
N ARG A 189 -8.79 -9.09 -0.73
CA ARG A 189 -9.72 -10.11 -0.20
C ARG A 189 -11.16 -9.94 -0.68
N ARG A 190 -11.50 -8.84 -1.30
CA ARG A 190 -12.83 -8.59 -1.85
C ARG A 190 -12.98 -9.21 -3.23
N ASN A 191 -14.21 -9.29 -3.68
CA ASN A 191 -14.49 -9.49 -5.09
C ASN A 191 -14.12 -8.21 -5.84
N ILE A 192 -13.49 -8.35 -7.00
CA ILE A 192 -12.97 -7.23 -7.78
C ILE A 192 -13.58 -7.27 -9.17
N GLU A 193 -14.18 -6.17 -9.60
CA GLU A 193 -14.72 -6.01 -10.93
C GLU A 193 -13.69 -5.29 -11.83
N LEU A 194 -13.39 -5.89 -12.98
CA LEU A 194 -12.50 -5.37 -14.01
C LEU A 194 -13.27 -5.30 -15.34
N GLY A 195 -14.12 -4.29 -15.48
CA GLY A 195 -15.04 -4.17 -16.59
C GLY A 195 -16.09 -5.30 -16.59
N ASP A 196 -16.07 -6.18 -17.61
CA ASP A 196 -16.97 -7.32 -17.74
C ASP A 196 -16.43 -8.62 -17.08
N VAL A 197 -15.33 -8.51 -16.32
CA VAL A 197 -14.71 -9.62 -15.61
C VAL A 197 -14.85 -9.43 -14.10
N LEU A 198 -15.37 -10.44 -13.41
CA LEU A 198 -15.44 -10.51 -11.95
C LEU A 198 -14.37 -11.48 -11.42
N LEU A 199 -13.52 -10.98 -10.52
CA LEU A 199 -12.59 -11.77 -9.72
C LEU A 199 -13.27 -12.05 -8.37
N LYS A 200 -13.85 -13.24 -8.20
CA LYS A 200 -14.49 -13.65 -6.95
C LYS A 200 -13.45 -14.30 -6.03
N ASN A 201 -13.14 -13.64 -4.92
CA ASN A 201 -12.12 -14.15 -4.01
C ASN A 201 -12.52 -15.49 -3.39
N PHE A 202 -11.58 -16.40 -3.21
CA PHE A 202 -11.84 -17.76 -2.67
C PHE A 202 -12.50 -17.75 -1.30
N VAL A 203 -12.25 -16.75 -0.46
CA VAL A 203 -12.89 -16.64 0.85
C VAL A 203 -14.39 -16.26 0.77
N ASN A 204 -14.87 -15.87 -0.42
CA ASN A 204 -16.25 -15.48 -0.70
C ASN A 204 -16.99 -16.49 -1.60
N LEU A 205 -16.37 -17.64 -1.91
CA LEU A 205 -17.00 -18.69 -2.69
C LEU A 205 -18.10 -19.40 -1.89
N ASN A 206 -19.15 -19.80 -2.57
CA ASN A 206 -20.15 -20.70 -2.02
C ASN A 206 -19.67 -22.17 -2.12
N GLU A 207 -20.43 -23.11 -1.54
CA GLU A 207 -20.02 -24.52 -1.47
C GLU A 207 -19.87 -25.17 -2.86
N GLU A 208 -20.74 -24.81 -3.82
CA GLU A 208 -20.70 -25.32 -5.20
C GLU A 208 -19.44 -24.83 -5.92
N GLU A 209 -19.11 -23.55 -5.78
CA GLU A 209 -17.91 -22.96 -6.37
C GLU A 209 -16.62 -23.53 -5.75
N ILE A 210 -16.61 -23.75 -4.44
CA ILE A 210 -15.49 -24.38 -3.74
C ILE A 210 -15.23 -25.78 -4.32
N GLU A 211 -16.27 -26.58 -4.45
CA GLU A 211 -16.15 -27.93 -5.00
C GLU A 211 -15.74 -27.90 -6.49
N MET A 212 -16.31 -27.01 -7.28
CA MET A 212 -15.97 -26.81 -8.69
C MET A 212 -14.49 -26.50 -8.86
N VAL A 213 -13.96 -25.54 -8.10
CA VAL A 213 -12.53 -25.18 -8.15
C VAL A 213 -11.64 -26.33 -7.71
N ARG A 214 -12.04 -27.10 -6.68
CA ARG A 214 -11.32 -28.29 -6.24
C ARG A 214 -11.27 -29.36 -7.35
N MET A 215 -12.39 -29.60 -8.03
CA MET A 215 -12.46 -30.53 -9.16
C MET A 215 -11.56 -30.07 -10.30
N TRP A 216 -11.58 -28.81 -10.66
CA TRP A 216 -10.69 -28.26 -11.68
C TRP A 216 -9.21 -28.40 -11.31
N ARG A 217 -8.86 -28.14 -10.04
CA ARG A 217 -7.48 -28.28 -9.55
C ARG A 217 -7.00 -29.73 -9.62
N ASN A 218 -7.90 -30.70 -9.44
CA ASN A 218 -7.65 -32.15 -9.54
C ASN A 218 -7.70 -32.69 -10.97
N HIS A 219 -8.25 -31.91 -11.91
CA HIS A 219 -8.35 -32.33 -13.30
C HIS A 219 -6.96 -32.64 -13.90
N PRO A 220 -6.74 -33.72 -14.64
CA PRO A 220 -5.42 -34.08 -15.16
C PRO A 220 -4.75 -33.00 -15.97
N GLU A 221 -5.48 -32.25 -16.80
CA GLU A 221 -4.92 -31.13 -17.60
C GLU A 221 -4.41 -29.97 -16.75
N VAL A 222 -4.94 -29.75 -15.55
CA VAL A 222 -4.48 -28.73 -14.61
C VAL A 222 -3.39 -29.28 -13.70
N ARG A 223 -3.65 -30.41 -13.03
CA ARG A 223 -2.75 -31.00 -12.03
C ARG A 223 -1.37 -31.31 -12.60
N ARG A 224 -1.27 -31.74 -13.86
CA ARG A 224 0.02 -32.03 -14.51
C ARG A 224 1.02 -30.86 -14.50
N TRP A 225 0.54 -29.62 -14.37
CA TRP A 225 1.37 -28.42 -14.36
C TRP A 225 1.56 -27.81 -12.97
N MET A 226 1.00 -28.42 -11.94
CA MET A 226 1.14 -27.97 -10.58
C MET A 226 2.29 -28.70 -9.88
N TYR A 227 2.85 -28.09 -8.84
CA TYR A 227 3.95 -28.68 -8.08
C TYR A 227 3.51 -29.91 -7.27
N THR A 228 2.25 -29.94 -6.80
CA THR A 228 1.68 -31.07 -6.07
C THR A 228 1.18 -32.15 -7.03
N ASP A 229 1.50 -33.43 -6.76
CA ASP A 229 1.13 -34.58 -7.60
C ASP A 229 -0.13 -35.31 -7.12
N HIS A 230 -0.45 -35.24 -5.82
CA HIS A 230 -1.62 -35.91 -5.28
C HIS A 230 -2.93 -35.15 -5.62
N LYS A 231 -4.04 -35.89 -5.51
CA LYS A 231 -5.38 -35.30 -5.58
C LYS A 231 -5.68 -34.60 -4.25
N ILE A 232 -6.13 -33.35 -4.33
CA ILE A 232 -6.52 -32.55 -3.16
C ILE A 232 -7.87 -33.04 -2.65
N SER A 233 -7.95 -33.45 -1.38
CA SER A 233 -9.19 -33.85 -0.74
C SER A 233 -10.11 -32.65 -0.49
N LYS A 234 -11.37 -32.90 -0.13
CA LYS A 234 -12.30 -31.83 0.24
C LYS A 234 -11.84 -31.12 1.50
N GLU A 235 -11.40 -31.86 2.49
CA GLU A 235 -10.92 -31.36 3.78
C GLU A 235 -9.66 -30.50 3.61
N GLU A 236 -8.71 -30.97 2.78
CA GLU A 236 -7.49 -30.22 2.46
C GLU A 236 -7.83 -28.89 1.77
N HIS A 237 -8.77 -28.92 0.82
CA HIS A 237 -9.18 -27.71 0.10
C HIS A 237 -9.90 -26.70 0.98
N LEU A 238 -10.81 -27.15 1.85
CA LEU A 238 -11.50 -26.29 2.81
C LEU A 238 -10.53 -25.68 3.82
N SER A 239 -9.59 -26.48 4.34
CA SER A 239 -8.54 -25.99 5.24
C SER A 239 -7.67 -24.92 4.57
N PHE A 240 -7.29 -25.14 3.31
CA PHE A 240 -6.57 -24.14 2.52
C PHE A 240 -7.35 -22.83 2.40
N ILE A 241 -8.63 -22.86 2.03
CA ILE A 241 -9.47 -21.65 1.92
C ILE A 241 -9.57 -20.93 3.27
N GLU A 242 -9.69 -21.67 4.37
CA GLU A 242 -9.75 -21.06 5.70
C GLU A 242 -8.44 -20.33 6.04
N THR A 243 -7.26 -20.88 5.67
CA THR A 243 -5.99 -20.19 5.87
C THR A 243 -5.92 -18.86 5.11
N LEU A 244 -6.56 -18.77 3.93
CA LEU A 244 -6.58 -17.55 3.13
C LEU A 244 -7.32 -16.38 3.79
N ARG A 245 -8.22 -16.65 4.76
CA ARG A 245 -8.94 -15.58 5.50
C ARG A 245 -7.99 -14.67 6.28
N HIS A 246 -6.87 -15.22 6.71
CA HIS A 246 -5.86 -14.51 7.51
C HIS A 246 -4.56 -14.25 6.76
N ASP A 247 -4.40 -14.81 5.54
CA ASP A 247 -3.20 -14.64 4.73
C ASP A 247 -3.13 -13.23 4.12
N LYS A 248 -2.04 -12.51 4.37
CA LYS A 248 -1.81 -11.14 3.89
C LYS A 248 -1.02 -11.07 2.58
N ARG A 249 -0.56 -12.22 2.07
CA ARG A 249 0.37 -12.31 0.93
C ARG A 249 -0.11 -13.18 -0.21
N ASN A 250 -1.18 -13.95 0.01
CA ASN A 250 -1.67 -14.91 -0.98
C ASN A 250 -3.17 -14.72 -1.20
N PHE A 251 -3.56 -14.45 -2.43
CA PHE A 251 -4.93 -14.16 -2.83
C PHE A 251 -5.29 -15.03 -4.04
N TYR A 252 -6.44 -15.68 -3.98
CA TYR A 252 -6.93 -16.57 -5.02
C TYR A 252 -8.33 -16.16 -5.45
N TYR A 253 -8.58 -16.24 -6.75
CA TYR A 253 -9.85 -15.79 -7.33
C TYR A 253 -10.37 -16.80 -8.35
N LEU A 254 -11.66 -17.08 -8.27
CA LEU A 254 -12.43 -17.64 -9.35
C LEU A 254 -12.82 -16.49 -10.30
N VAL A 255 -12.46 -16.63 -11.55
CA VAL A 255 -12.65 -15.59 -12.57
C VAL A 255 -13.87 -15.87 -13.40
N TYR A 256 -14.80 -14.93 -13.39
CA TYR A 256 -15.97 -14.93 -14.25
C TYR A 256 -15.85 -13.88 -15.34
N LYS A 257 -16.30 -14.21 -16.54
CA LYS A 257 -16.59 -13.24 -17.59
C LYS A 257 -18.08 -13.32 -17.93
N VAL A 258 -18.81 -12.25 -17.62
CA VAL A 258 -20.26 -12.28 -17.55
C VAL A 258 -20.68 -13.41 -16.59
N ASP A 259 -21.49 -14.39 -17.03
CA ASP A 259 -21.94 -15.50 -16.18
C ASP A 259 -21.12 -16.79 -16.33
N LYS A 260 -19.99 -16.75 -17.05
CA LYS A 260 -19.15 -17.93 -17.31
C LYS A 260 -17.91 -17.94 -16.44
N ALA A 261 -17.70 -19.03 -15.72
CA ALA A 261 -16.50 -19.28 -14.94
C ALA A 261 -15.32 -19.65 -15.87
N VAL A 262 -14.39 -18.72 -16.05
CA VAL A 262 -13.29 -18.78 -17.04
C VAL A 262 -12.11 -19.62 -16.53
N GLY A 263 -11.83 -19.53 -15.24
CA GLY A 263 -10.67 -20.19 -14.64
C GLY A 263 -10.34 -19.62 -13.27
N VAL A 264 -9.13 -19.90 -12.81
CA VAL A 264 -8.60 -19.43 -11.53
C VAL A 264 -7.38 -18.55 -11.77
N LEU A 265 -7.29 -17.48 -10.99
CA LEU A 265 -6.16 -16.58 -10.90
C LEU A 265 -5.70 -16.51 -9.46
N SER A 266 -4.40 -16.57 -9.24
CA SER A 266 -3.78 -16.32 -7.93
C SER A 266 -2.75 -15.19 -8.01
N LEU A 267 -2.68 -14.39 -6.95
CA LEU A 267 -1.61 -13.44 -6.69
C LEU A 267 -0.96 -13.86 -5.37
N THR A 268 0.29 -14.30 -5.42
CA THR A 268 0.96 -14.96 -4.28
C THR A 268 2.28 -14.29 -3.95
N ARG A 269 2.77 -14.54 -2.73
CA ARG A 269 4.02 -13.94 -2.24
C ARG A 269 4.03 -12.42 -2.40
N VAL A 270 2.86 -11.78 -2.26
CA VAL A 270 2.75 -10.32 -2.42
C VAL A 270 3.66 -9.64 -1.41
N ASP A 271 4.55 -8.81 -1.92
CA ASP A 271 5.43 -7.95 -1.15
C ASP A 271 5.08 -6.50 -1.48
N PHE A 272 4.28 -5.89 -0.63
CA PHE A 272 3.85 -4.51 -0.80
C PHE A 272 5.01 -3.52 -0.63
N ARG A 273 6.03 -3.88 0.16
CA ARG A 273 7.23 -3.06 0.36
C ARG A 273 8.06 -2.97 -0.93
N ASN A 274 8.39 -4.13 -1.51
CA ASN A 274 9.18 -4.20 -2.74
C ASN A 274 8.30 -4.14 -4.00
N ARG A 275 6.97 -4.03 -3.82
CA ARG A 275 5.97 -3.89 -4.88
C ARG A 275 6.07 -4.98 -5.94
N ASN A 276 6.19 -6.23 -5.50
CA ASN A 276 6.23 -7.39 -6.38
C ASN A 276 5.31 -8.52 -5.89
N ALA A 277 4.97 -9.41 -6.80
CA ALA A 277 4.25 -10.64 -6.50
C ALA A 277 4.50 -11.68 -7.58
N TYR A 278 4.10 -12.91 -7.28
CA TYR A 278 3.95 -13.98 -8.25
C TYR A 278 2.49 -14.18 -8.58
N PHE A 279 2.18 -14.54 -9.82
CA PHE A 279 0.84 -14.96 -10.17
C PHE A 279 0.83 -16.35 -10.79
N GLY A 280 -0.31 -17.01 -10.69
CA GLY A 280 -0.60 -18.27 -11.36
C GLY A 280 -2.00 -18.24 -11.95
N ILE A 281 -2.16 -18.87 -13.10
CA ILE A 281 -3.46 -18.99 -13.76
C ILE A 281 -3.66 -20.41 -14.30
N TYR A 282 -4.91 -20.87 -14.30
CA TYR A 282 -5.35 -22.01 -15.09
C TYR A 282 -6.80 -21.83 -15.53
N GLY A 283 -7.08 -22.26 -16.76
CA GLY A 283 -8.43 -22.17 -17.32
C GLY A 283 -9.35 -23.24 -16.80
N ASN A 284 -10.65 -23.05 -17.01
CA ASN A 284 -11.67 -24.05 -16.79
C ASN A 284 -11.39 -25.29 -17.67
N PRO A 285 -11.12 -26.48 -17.08
CA PRO A 285 -10.81 -27.67 -17.85
C PRO A 285 -12.08 -28.39 -18.42
N GLU A 286 -13.26 -28.08 -17.88
CA GLU A 286 -14.52 -28.70 -18.27
C GLU A 286 -15.18 -27.98 -19.45
N GLU A 287 -15.04 -26.64 -19.52
CA GLU A 287 -15.54 -25.81 -20.61
C GLU A 287 -14.42 -25.02 -21.26
N LYS A 288 -14.07 -25.33 -22.51
CA LYS A 288 -13.05 -24.59 -23.25
C LYS A 288 -13.57 -23.21 -23.69
N ILE A 289 -13.31 -22.21 -22.89
CA ILE A 289 -13.65 -20.83 -23.21
C ILE A 289 -12.58 -20.23 -24.14
N HIS A 290 -13.03 -19.76 -25.32
CA HIS A 290 -12.10 -19.12 -26.26
C HIS A 290 -11.47 -17.88 -25.67
N GLY A 291 -10.13 -17.78 -25.71
CA GLY A 291 -9.40 -16.66 -25.16
C GLY A 291 -9.25 -16.67 -23.62
N ALA A 292 -9.64 -17.76 -22.93
CA ALA A 292 -9.54 -17.85 -21.46
C ALA A 292 -8.17 -17.45 -20.91
N GLY A 293 -7.08 -17.93 -21.51
CA GLY A 293 -5.73 -17.59 -21.11
C GLY A 293 -5.46 -16.07 -21.17
N LEU A 294 -5.95 -15.40 -22.22
CA LEU A 294 -5.78 -13.94 -22.36
C LEU A 294 -6.64 -13.16 -21.36
N ILE A 295 -7.85 -13.64 -21.06
CA ILE A 295 -8.72 -13.02 -20.04
C ILE A 295 -8.04 -13.11 -18.67
N LEU A 296 -7.59 -14.30 -18.30
CA LEU A 296 -6.94 -14.56 -17.01
C LEU A 296 -5.65 -13.74 -16.84
N GLU A 297 -4.81 -13.68 -17.88
CA GLU A 297 -3.54 -12.95 -17.85
C GLU A 297 -3.77 -11.43 -17.78
N LYS A 298 -4.66 -10.87 -18.60
CA LYS A 298 -5.02 -9.45 -18.52
C LYS A 298 -5.58 -9.10 -17.14
N SER A 299 -6.40 -9.98 -16.58
CA SER A 299 -6.94 -9.80 -15.22
C SER A 299 -5.83 -9.84 -14.17
N ALA A 300 -4.82 -10.71 -14.33
CA ALA A 300 -3.66 -10.77 -13.44
C ALA A 300 -2.82 -9.48 -13.51
N ILE A 301 -2.59 -8.96 -14.72
CA ILE A 301 -1.87 -7.70 -14.95
C ILE A 301 -2.62 -6.52 -14.31
N SER A 302 -3.93 -6.39 -14.56
CA SER A 302 -4.74 -5.33 -13.96
C SER A 302 -4.83 -5.48 -12.44
N LEU A 303 -5.01 -6.69 -11.92
CA LEU A 303 -4.99 -6.95 -10.48
C LEU A 303 -3.67 -6.54 -9.85
N ALA A 304 -2.54 -6.88 -10.46
CA ALA A 304 -1.22 -6.57 -9.95
C ALA A 304 -0.87 -5.07 -10.08
N PHE A 305 -1.04 -4.49 -11.26
CA PHE A 305 -0.53 -3.15 -11.55
C PHE A 305 -1.53 -2.04 -11.27
N ASP A 306 -2.84 -2.28 -11.40
CA ASP A 306 -3.87 -1.25 -11.23
C ASP A 306 -4.54 -1.35 -9.86
N VAL A 307 -4.80 -2.56 -9.35
CA VAL A 307 -5.47 -2.76 -8.04
C VAL A 307 -4.46 -2.84 -6.90
N ALA A 308 -3.47 -3.77 -6.98
CA ALA A 308 -2.46 -3.97 -5.94
C ALA A 308 -1.28 -2.99 -6.04
N GLN A 309 -1.21 -2.19 -7.12
CA GLN A 309 -0.19 -1.16 -7.36
C GLN A 309 1.26 -1.67 -7.29
N LEU A 310 1.47 -2.90 -7.75
CA LEU A 310 2.78 -3.50 -7.80
C LEU A 310 3.63 -2.88 -8.92
N HIS A 311 4.94 -3.08 -8.84
CA HIS A 311 5.90 -2.65 -9.85
C HIS A 311 6.34 -3.82 -10.74
N THR A 312 6.47 -5.00 -10.15
CA THR A 312 6.93 -6.21 -10.85
C THR A 312 5.96 -7.35 -10.61
N LEU A 313 5.60 -8.06 -11.68
CA LEU A 313 4.79 -9.26 -11.64
C LEU A 313 5.60 -10.44 -12.19
N LYS A 314 5.67 -11.52 -11.41
CA LYS A 314 6.45 -12.72 -11.76
C LYS A 314 5.56 -13.94 -11.88
N LEU A 315 6.08 -14.95 -12.54
CA LEU A 315 5.49 -16.29 -12.61
C LEU A 315 6.58 -17.37 -12.62
N GLU A 316 6.18 -18.56 -12.26
CA GLU A 316 7.00 -19.76 -12.34
C GLU A 316 6.31 -20.77 -13.27
N VAL A 317 7.05 -21.39 -14.18
CA VAL A 317 6.53 -22.39 -15.12
C VAL A 317 7.50 -23.56 -15.24
N ILE A 318 6.98 -24.80 -15.14
CA ILE A 318 7.78 -26.01 -15.34
C ILE A 318 8.29 -26.03 -16.78
N GLU A 319 9.57 -26.34 -16.99
CA GLU A 319 10.26 -26.25 -18.28
C GLU A 319 9.56 -27.01 -19.42
N ASP A 320 8.92 -28.13 -19.12
CA ASP A 320 8.17 -28.94 -20.10
C ASP A 320 6.90 -28.23 -20.62
N ASN A 321 6.44 -27.15 -19.97
CA ASN A 321 5.24 -26.43 -20.39
C ASN A 321 5.57 -25.33 -21.42
N GLU A 322 6.17 -25.74 -22.55
CA GLU A 322 6.54 -24.83 -23.64
C GLU A 322 5.37 -23.97 -24.13
N ARG A 323 4.16 -24.52 -24.09
CA ARG A 323 2.95 -23.76 -24.48
C ARG A 323 2.73 -22.55 -23.59
N ALA A 324 2.87 -22.70 -22.27
CA ALA A 324 2.73 -21.60 -21.31
C ALA A 324 3.90 -20.63 -21.44
N ILE A 325 5.14 -21.10 -21.55
CA ILE A 325 6.34 -20.26 -21.74
C ILE A 325 6.17 -19.36 -22.96
N ASN A 326 5.79 -19.96 -24.12
CA ASN A 326 5.58 -19.22 -25.36
C ASN A 326 4.38 -18.26 -25.29
N PHE A 327 3.34 -18.61 -24.51
CA PHE A 327 2.21 -17.72 -24.24
C PHE A 327 2.68 -16.48 -23.48
N TYR A 328 3.37 -16.64 -22.35
CA TYR A 328 3.85 -15.52 -21.52
C TYR A 328 4.87 -14.64 -22.24
N LYS A 329 5.77 -15.23 -23.05
CA LYS A 329 6.69 -14.43 -23.90
C LYS A 329 5.94 -13.52 -24.86
N ARG A 330 4.87 -14.01 -25.51
CA ARG A 330 4.02 -13.18 -26.40
C ARG A 330 3.26 -12.09 -25.66
N MET A 331 2.98 -12.30 -24.38
CA MET A 331 2.30 -11.33 -23.54
C MET A 331 3.26 -10.29 -22.91
N GLY A 332 4.56 -10.40 -23.21
CA GLY A 332 5.57 -9.42 -22.79
C GLY A 332 6.29 -9.78 -21.49
N PHE A 333 6.18 -11.01 -21.01
CA PHE A 333 7.02 -11.51 -19.92
C PHE A 333 8.37 -11.92 -20.46
N GLU A 334 9.43 -11.58 -19.74
CA GLU A 334 10.81 -11.93 -20.03
C GLU A 334 11.28 -13.04 -19.09
N GLU A 335 12.15 -13.94 -19.58
CA GLU A 335 12.77 -14.95 -18.74
C GLU A 335 13.83 -14.28 -17.86
N GLU A 336 13.67 -14.40 -16.54
CA GLU A 336 14.60 -13.81 -15.57
C GLU A 336 15.56 -14.84 -14.96
N GLY A 337 15.23 -16.13 -15.04
CA GLY A 337 16.09 -17.16 -14.52
C GLY A 337 15.50 -18.56 -14.58
N ARG A 338 16.33 -19.53 -14.21
CA ARG A 338 16.03 -20.97 -14.19
C ARG A 338 16.40 -21.56 -12.83
N LEU A 339 15.44 -22.14 -12.15
CA LEU A 339 15.61 -22.90 -10.92
C LEU A 339 15.86 -24.36 -11.32
N ARG A 340 17.11 -24.80 -11.18
CA ARG A 340 17.52 -26.15 -11.62
C ARG A 340 17.03 -27.20 -10.64
N GLU A 341 16.51 -28.33 -11.20
CA GLU A 341 16.06 -29.49 -10.43
C GLU A 341 15.11 -29.13 -9.27
N PHE A 342 14.19 -28.19 -9.53
CA PHE A 342 13.40 -27.54 -8.49
C PHE A 342 12.13 -28.34 -8.12
N VAL A 343 11.58 -29.09 -9.06
CA VAL A 343 10.37 -29.89 -8.86
C VAL A 343 10.63 -31.34 -9.21
N PHE A 344 10.34 -32.27 -8.29
CA PHE A 344 10.30 -33.69 -8.58
C PHE A 344 8.91 -34.09 -9.07
N LYS A 345 8.80 -34.53 -10.34
CA LYS A 345 7.53 -34.80 -10.97
C LYS A 345 7.68 -35.86 -12.08
N ASP A 346 6.71 -36.76 -12.18
CA ASP A 346 6.72 -37.84 -13.16
C ASP A 346 8.00 -38.70 -13.08
N GLY A 347 8.51 -38.93 -11.85
CA GLY A 347 9.70 -39.73 -11.58
C GLY A 347 11.05 -39.07 -11.91
N ARG A 348 11.09 -37.77 -12.22
CA ARG A 348 12.32 -37.02 -12.49
C ARG A 348 12.30 -35.60 -11.91
N TRP A 349 13.47 -35.07 -11.69
CA TRP A 349 13.67 -33.64 -11.40
C TRP A 349 13.44 -32.81 -12.66
N LYS A 350 12.77 -31.68 -12.51
CA LYS A 350 12.47 -30.72 -13.59
C LYS A 350 12.89 -29.33 -13.16
N ASP A 351 13.38 -28.56 -14.13
CA ASP A 351 13.66 -27.17 -13.94
C ASP A 351 12.37 -26.34 -13.97
N VAL A 352 12.45 -25.19 -13.33
CA VAL A 352 11.38 -24.18 -13.34
C VAL A 352 11.94 -22.89 -13.93
N ILE A 353 11.26 -22.36 -14.94
CA ILE A 353 11.56 -21.08 -15.55
C ILE A 353 10.85 -19.99 -14.76
N VAL A 354 11.60 -18.98 -14.32
CA VAL A 354 11.08 -17.75 -13.70
C VAL A 354 10.97 -16.69 -14.78
N MET A 355 9.79 -16.11 -14.92
CA MET A 355 9.56 -15.03 -15.87
C MET A 355 8.99 -13.82 -15.14
N GLY A 356 9.25 -12.61 -15.65
CA GLY A 356 8.82 -11.37 -15.04
C GLY A 356 8.35 -10.32 -16.04
N MET A 357 7.53 -9.41 -15.56
CA MET A 357 7.08 -8.22 -16.25
C MET A 357 7.18 -7.02 -15.33
N ILE A 358 7.71 -5.91 -15.83
CA ILE A 358 7.80 -4.63 -15.12
C ILE A 358 6.68 -3.72 -15.62
N LYS A 359 6.04 -2.98 -14.73
CA LYS A 359 5.00 -2.00 -15.09
C LYS A 359 5.59 -0.93 -16.02
N LYS A 360 5.08 -0.84 -17.26
CA LYS A 360 5.53 0.17 -18.23
C LYS A 360 5.06 1.56 -17.80
N GLY A 361 5.93 2.57 -17.95
CA GLY A 361 5.61 3.97 -17.66
C GLY A 361 5.85 4.43 -16.21
N SER A 362 6.29 3.57 -15.32
CA SER A 362 6.93 4.00 -14.09
C SER A 362 8.36 4.41 -14.44
N VAL A 363 8.65 5.70 -14.41
CA VAL A 363 10.04 6.20 -14.37
C VAL A 363 10.71 5.47 -13.22
N PRO A 364 11.89 4.86 -13.40
CA PRO A 364 12.62 4.29 -12.27
C PRO A 364 12.93 5.46 -11.33
N GLU A 365 12.16 5.62 -10.27
CA GLU A 365 12.67 6.34 -9.11
C GLU A 365 13.83 5.48 -8.62
N GLN A 366 15.04 5.97 -8.82
CA GLN A 366 16.24 5.33 -8.33
C GLN A 366 16.07 5.07 -6.84
N PRO A 367 16.35 3.85 -6.37
CA PRO A 367 16.49 3.62 -4.94
C PRO A 367 17.71 4.46 -4.50
N LEU A 368 17.42 5.53 -3.77
CA LEU A 368 18.43 6.31 -3.04
C LEU A 368 18.76 5.63 -1.73
#